data_f8cf9ad4556deafd0b02dd89160de3f7
#
_entry.id   f8cf9ad4556deafd0b02dd89160de3f7
#
_cell.length_a   1.000
_cell.length_b   1.000
_cell.length_c   1.000
_cell.angle_alpha   90.00
_cell.angle_beta   90.00
_cell.angle_gamma   90.00
#
_symmetry.space_group_name_H-M   'P 1'
#
loop_
_entity.id
_entity.type
_entity.pdbx_description
1 polymer ?
#
loop_
_entity_poly.entity_id
_entity_poly.type
_entity_poly.pdbx_seq_one_letter_code
_entity_poly.pdbx_strand_id
1 'polypeptide(L)'
;MDHLFKWAASLNVCPEWDWMASEVNAQLPRWVSADQDWFRQDLREISPGWLNPPHHLIPHVLARMQKESHDVQAVMLVPHVPNAVWWNLLSPLMSAGVSLIIPPQKYLYGPEDRLIPMGFYKGPLWCTIIRGGGAQSPARLLSEKIVPENPSSKRRRVDHP
;
A
#
# COMPACT_ATOMS: atom_id res chain seq x y z
N MET A 1 12.56 9.43 3.99
CA MET A 1 11.91 8.16 4.41
C MET A 1 11.42 8.18 5.85
N ASP A 2 12.21 8.71 6.74
CA ASP A 2 11.81 8.70 8.16
C ASP A 2 10.45 9.28 8.40
N HIS A 3 10.10 10.35 7.72
CA HIS A 3 8.81 10.99 7.96
C HIS A 3 7.63 10.11 7.57
N LEU A 4 7.81 9.24 6.58
CA LEU A 4 6.73 8.31 6.20
C LEU A 4 6.57 7.21 7.25
N PHE A 5 7.69 6.70 7.77
CA PHE A 5 7.62 5.73 8.85
C PHE A 5 7.01 6.32 10.12
N LYS A 6 7.36 7.57 10.43
CA LYS A 6 6.79 8.25 11.58
C LYS A 6 5.30 8.50 11.40
N TRP A 7 4.91 8.88 10.20
CA TRP A 7 3.49 9.07 9.89
C TRP A 7 2.73 7.77 10.10
N ALA A 8 3.24 6.66 9.56
CA ALA A 8 2.58 5.37 9.72
C ALA A 8 2.52 4.95 11.18
N ALA A 9 3.59 5.19 11.93
CA ALA A 9 3.62 4.85 13.34
C ALA A 9 2.58 5.63 14.13
N SER A 10 2.31 6.88 13.73
CA SER A 10 1.27 7.67 14.39
C SER A 10 -0.12 7.04 14.20
N LEU A 11 -0.25 6.16 13.22
CA LEU A 11 -1.48 5.42 12.95
C LEU A 11 -1.37 3.97 13.43
N ASN A 12 -0.36 3.69 14.25
CA ASN A 12 -0.13 2.37 14.84
C ASN A 12 0.28 1.31 13.81
N VAL A 13 0.92 1.72 12.74
CA VAL A 13 1.44 0.79 11.74
C VAL A 13 2.95 1.01 11.64
N CYS A 14 3.70 0.02 12.10
CA CYS A 14 5.17 0.07 12.10
C CYS A 14 5.69 -1.06 11.24
N PRO A 15 6.03 -0.79 9.97
CA PRO A 15 6.51 -1.85 9.10
C PRO A 15 7.73 -2.54 9.68
N GLU A 16 7.76 -3.86 9.57
CA GLU A 16 8.87 -4.67 10.06
C GLU A 16 9.65 -5.33 8.93
N TRP A 17 9.05 -5.46 7.77
CA TRP A 17 9.66 -6.06 6.61
C TRP A 17 9.54 -5.14 5.41
N ASP A 18 10.62 -5.04 4.65
CA ASP A 18 10.59 -4.32 3.39
C ASP A 18 10.21 -5.31 2.29
N TRP A 19 9.02 -5.18 1.78
CA TRP A 19 8.54 -6.02 0.72
C TRP A 19 9.11 -5.51 -0.61
N MET A 20 9.52 -6.44 -1.47
CA MET A 20 9.99 -6.08 -2.81
C MET A 20 11.23 -5.19 -2.78
N ALA A 21 12.21 -5.60 -2.01
CA ALA A 21 13.45 -4.87 -1.88
C ALA A 21 14.61 -5.74 -2.33
N SER A 22 15.78 -5.15 -2.32
CA SER A 22 17.03 -5.84 -2.54
C SER A 22 18.02 -5.42 -1.46
N GLU A 23 19.14 -6.08 -1.42
CA GLU A 23 20.17 -5.75 -0.45
C GLU A 23 20.59 -4.29 -0.54
N VAL A 24 20.61 -3.73 -1.75
CA VAL A 24 21.09 -2.37 -1.96
C VAL A 24 20.04 -1.31 -1.70
N ASN A 25 18.76 -1.61 -1.80
CA ASN A 25 17.73 -0.57 -1.66
C ASN A 25 16.77 -0.80 -0.50
N ALA A 26 16.98 -1.82 0.30
CA ALA A 26 16.07 -2.09 1.42
C ALA A 26 16.09 -0.94 2.43
N GLN A 27 14.91 -0.56 2.87
CA GLN A 27 14.74 0.48 3.89
C GLN A 27 14.69 -0.09 5.29
N LEU A 28 14.55 -1.41 5.41
CA LEU A 28 14.47 -2.10 6.69
C LEU A 28 15.45 -3.27 6.70
N PRO A 29 15.88 -3.69 7.90
CA PRO A 29 16.86 -4.80 7.99
C PRO A 29 16.33 -6.13 7.45
N ARG A 30 15.03 -6.38 7.57
CA ARG A 30 14.41 -7.59 7.04
C ARG A 30 13.68 -7.24 5.76
N TRP A 31 13.96 -8.00 4.72
CA TRP A 31 13.37 -7.70 3.42
C TRP A 31 13.18 -8.97 2.60
N VAL A 32 12.30 -8.90 1.61
CA VAL A 32 12.08 -9.96 0.64
C VAL A 32 12.11 -9.34 -0.76
N SER A 33 12.58 -10.12 -1.72
CA SER A 33 12.74 -9.61 -3.07
C SER A 33 11.39 -9.50 -3.79
N ALA A 34 11.40 -8.67 -4.84
CA ALA A 34 10.18 -8.34 -5.56
C ALA A 34 9.62 -9.52 -6.34
N ASP A 35 10.48 -10.27 -7.00
CA ASP A 35 9.99 -11.22 -7.98
C ASP A 35 9.30 -12.40 -7.35
N GLN A 36 10.08 -13.45 -7.12
CA GLN A 36 9.49 -14.70 -6.68
C GLN A 36 9.30 -14.77 -5.19
N ASP A 37 10.19 -14.14 -4.43
CA ASP A 37 10.16 -14.32 -2.99
C ASP A 37 8.90 -13.74 -2.36
N TRP A 38 8.54 -12.50 -2.71
CA TRP A 38 7.35 -11.91 -2.13
C TRP A 38 6.09 -12.70 -2.50
N PHE A 39 6.01 -13.15 -3.77
CA PHE A 39 4.82 -13.87 -4.22
C PHE A 39 4.72 -15.28 -3.65
N ARG A 40 5.80 -15.78 -3.04
CA ARG A 40 5.80 -17.10 -2.39
C ARG A 40 5.64 -17.03 -0.88
N GLN A 41 5.77 -15.85 -0.29
CA GLN A 41 5.73 -15.73 1.15
C GLN A 41 4.30 -15.85 1.68
N ASP A 42 4.18 -16.32 2.91
CA ASP A 42 2.97 -16.13 3.69
C ASP A 42 3.03 -14.72 4.23
N LEU A 43 2.22 -13.83 3.67
CA LEU A 43 2.30 -12.41 4.00
C LEU A 43 1.96 -12.13 5.46
N ARG A 44 1.24 -13.03 6.12
CA ARG A 44 0.97 -12.84 7.56
C ARG A 44 2.24 -12.90 8.38
N GLU A 45 3.23 -13.67 7.92
CA GLU A 45 4.48 -13.81 8.64
C GLU A 45 5.44 -12.64 8.43
N ILE A 46 5.19 -11.82 7.41
CA ILE A 46 6.03 -10.66 7.13
C ILE A 46 5.22 -9.37 7.16
N SER A 47 4.14 -9.35 7.88
CA SER A 47 3.28 -8.19 8.06
C SER A 47 3.58 -7.52 9.41
N PRO A 48 3.53 -6.20 9.53
CA PRO A 48 3.23 -5.23 8.45
C PRO A 48 4.44 -4.98 7.57
N GLY A 49 4.17 -4.73 6.31
CA GLY A 49 5.21 -4.51 5.32
C GLY A 49 5.35 -3.05 4.91
N TRP A 50 6.52 -2.73 4.40
CA TRP A 50 6.76 -1.52 3.64
C TRP A 50 6.77 -1.92 2.18
N LEU A 51 5.90 -1.32 1.37
CA LEU A 51 5.65 -1.79 0.01
C LEU A 51 5.80 -0.66 -0.98
N ASN A 52 6.91 -0.67 -1.69
CA ASN A 52 7.18 0.26 -2.77
C ASN A 52 7.50 -0.56 -4.02
N PRO A 53 6.47 -1.06 -4.72
CA PRO A 53 6.68 -2.04 -5.77
C PRO A 53 7.17 -1.40 -7.06
N PRO A 54 7.89 -2.16 -7.90
CA PRO A 54 8.15 -1.72 -9.26
C PRO A 54 6.83 -1.48 -9.99
N HIS A 55 6.81 -0.50 -10.89
CA HIS A 55 5.58 -0.10 -11.57
C HIS A 55 4.87 -1.27 -12.24
N HIS A 56 5.63 -2.11 -12.94
CA HIS A 56 5.02 -3.20 -13.69
C HIS A 56 4.41 -4.27 -12.80
N LEU A 57 4.76 -4.29 -11.52
CA LEU A 57 4.22 -5.26 -10.59
C LEU A 57 3.02 -4.74 -9.80
N ILE A 58 2.73 -3.44 -9.86
CA ILE A 58 1.64 -2.87 -9.07
C ILE A 58 0.31 -3.64 -9.25
N PRO A 59 -0.15 -3.90 -10.48
CA PRO A 59 -1.41 -4.63 -10.62
C PRO A 59 -1.36 -6.03 -10.01
N HIS A 60 -0.23 -6.72 -10.15
CA HIS A 60 -0.10 -8.08 -9.61
C HIS A 60 -0.09 -8.09 -8.10
N VAL A 61 0.58 -7.10 -7.51
CA VAL A 61 0.65 -6.96 -6.05
C VAL A 61 -0.74 -6.71 -5.50
N LEU A 62 -1.46 -5.78 -6.10
CA LEU A 62 -2.80 -5.43 -5.63
C LEU A 62 -3.78 -6.59 -5.80
N ALA A 63 -3.65 -7.33 -6.91
CA ALA A 63 -4.49 -8.50 -7.12
C ALA A 63 -4.26 -9.54 -6.02
N ARG A 64 -3.01 -9.76 -5.64
CA ARG A 64 -2.72 -10.68 -4.54
C ARG A 64 -3.31 -10.18 -3.23
N MET A 65 -3.15 -8.89 -2.94
CA MET A 65 -3.65 -8.33 -1.68
C MET A 65 -5.17 -8.48 -1.56
N GLN A 66 -5.91 -8.48 -2.68
CA GLN A 66 -7.35 -8.71 -2.62
C GLN A 66 -7.70 -10.08 -2.03
N LYS A 67 -6.81 -11.03 -2.18
CA LYS A 67 -7.05 -12.41 -1.73
C LYS A 67 -6.48 -12.70 -0.35
N GLU A 68 -5.74 -11.77 0.21
CA GLU A 68 -5.07 -11.98 1.48
C GLU A 68 -6.02 -11.75 2.67
N SER A 69 -5.61 -12.27 3.80
CA SER A 69 -6.33 -12.09 5.04
C SER A 69 -6.37 -10.62 5.45
N HIS A 70 -7.41 -10.23 6.14
CA HIS A 70 -7.60 -8.84 6.55
C HIS A 70 -6.53 -8.36 7.55
N ASP A 71 -5.83 -9.27 8.20
CA ASP A 71 -4.76 -8.88 9.11
C ASP A 71 -3.41 -8.68 8.44
N VAL A 72 -3.31 -8.95 7.13
CA VAL A 72 -2.13 -8.58 6.37
C VAL A 72 -2.20 -7.08 6.07
N GLN A 73 -1.13 -6.37 6.40
CA GLN A 73 -1.14 -4.92 6.37
C GLN A 73 0.18 -4.40 5.82
N ALA A 74 0.12 -3.30 5.10
CA ALA A 74 1.34 -2.67 4.59
C ALA A 74 1.17 -1.16 4.46
N VAL A 75 2.29 -0.46 4.56
CA VAL A 75 2.38 0.94 4.17
C VAL A 75 2.86 0.93 2.73
N MET A 76 2.05 1.44 1.83
CA MET A 76 2.33 1.36 0.39
C MET A 76 2.65 2.73 -0.18
N LEU A 77 3.70 2.77 -0.98
CA LEU A 77 4.12 3.98 -1.69
C LEU A 77 4.05 3.72 -3.19
N VAL A 78 3.22 4.48 -3.89
CA VAL A 78 3.01 4.34 -5.33
C VAL A 78 2.85 5.71 -5.99
N PRO A 79 2.95 5.81 -7.31
CA PRO A 79 2.60 7.05 -8.00
C PRO A 79 1.15 7.45 -7.74
N HIS A 80 0.91 8.73 -7.58
CA HIS A 80 -0.45 9.23 -7.40
C HIS A 80 -1.08 9.46 -8.76
N VAL A 81 -1.71 8.42 -9.29
CA VAL A 81 -2.36 8.47 -10.61
C VAL A 81 -3.74 7.83 -10.51
N PRO A 82 -4.73 8.57 -9.95
CA PRO A 82 -6.05 8.00 -9.69
C PRO A 82 -6.78 7.47 -10.93
N ASN A 83 -6.36 7.89 -12.12
CA ASN A 83 -6.95 7.39 -13.35
C ASN A 83 -6.21 6.17 -13.92
N ALA A 84 -5.19 5.66 -13.23
CA ALA A 84 -4.53 4.44 -13.66
C ALA A 84 -5.48 3.25 -13.51
N VAL A 85 -5.31 2.28 -14.41
CA VAL A 85 -6.18 1.10 -14.40
C VAL A 85 -6.14 0.39 -13.06
N TRP A 86 -4.95 0.29 -12.46
CA TRP A 86 -4.79 -0.45 -11.20
C TRP A 86 -5.33 0.31 -9.98
N TRP A 87 -5.66 1.60 -10.13
CA TRP A 87 -6.17 2.37 -9.00
C TRP A 87 -7.46 1.78 -8.43
N ASN A 88 -8.26 1.16 -9.29
CA ASN A 88 -9.50 0.51 -8.86
C ASN A 88 -9.23 -0.71 -7.98
N LEU A 89 -8.04 -1.31 -8.10
CA LEU A 89 -7.64 -2.40 -7.23
C LEU A 89 -7.10 -1.88 -5.90
N LEU A 90 -6.48 -0.70 -5.91
CA LEU A 90 -5.91 -0.10 -4.72
C LEU A 90 -6.99 0.46 -3.79
N SER A 91 -7.94 1.17 -4.36
CA SER A 91 -8.93 1.90 -3.59
C SER A 91 -9.65 1.05 -2.53
N PRO A 92 -10.13 -0.16 -2.86
CA PRO A 92 -10.80 -0.98 -1.84
C PRO A 92 -9.88 -1.47 -0.73
N LEU A 93 -8.57 -1.46 -0.95
CA LEU A 93 -7.61 -1.93 0.06
C LEU A 93 -7.21 -0.82 1.03
N MET A 94 -7.44 0.43 0.67
CA MET A 94 -7.00 1.55 1.48
C MET A 94 -7.85 1.71 2.73
N SER A 95 -7.21 2.07 3.83
CA SER A 95 -7.91 2.46 5.04
C SER A 95 -8.47 3.86 4.84
N ALA A 96 -9.72 4.05 5.19
CA ALA A 96 -10.39 5.32 4.93
C ALA A 96 -9.69 6.48 5.62
N GLY A 97 -9.47 7.54 4.87
CA GLY A 97 -8.92 8.77 5.42
C GLY A 97 -7.43 8.72 5.76
N VAL A 98 -6.74 7.66 5.38
CA VAL A 98 -5.37 7.44 5.83
C VAL A 98 -4.44 7.43 4.64
N SER A 99 -4.08 8.60 4.15
CA SER A 99 -3.21 8.73 2.98
C SER A 99 -2.47 10.05 2.99
N LEU A 100 -1.31 10.06 2.33
CA LEU A 100 -0.54 11.27 2.12
C LEU A 100 -0.20 11.41 0.64
N ILE A 101 -0.27 12.64 0.14
CA ILE A 101 0.25 12.97 -1.19
C ILE A 101 1.62 13.60 -0.97
N ILE A 102 2.62 13.08 -1.66
CA ILE A 102 3.98 13.61 -1.57
C ILE A 102 4.28 14.34 -2.87
N PRO A 103 4.39 15.67 -2.83
CA PRO A 103 4.68 16.44 -4.04
C PRO A 103 6.05 16.09 -4.62
N PRO A 104 6.24 16.25 -5.92
CA PRO A 104 7.50 15.86 -6.55
C PRO A 104 8.73 16.49 -5.92
N GLN A 105 8.64 17.72 -5.48
CA GLN A 105 9.79 18.41 -4.90
C GLN A 105 10.14 17.93 -3.50
N LYS A 106 9.34 17.02 -2.94
CA LYS A 106 9.59 16.53 -1.59
C LYS A 106 10.36 15.23 -1.57
N TYR A 107 10.57 14.58 -2.70
CA TYR A 107 11.39 13.39 -2.70
C TYR A 107 12.71 13.66 -3.39
N LEU A 108 13.74 13.05 -2.89
CA LEU A 108 15.09 13.36 -3.24
C LEU A 108 15.71 12.23 -4.03
N TYR A 109 16.81 12.52 -4.65
CA TYR A 109 17.49 11.59 -5.52
C TYR A 109 18.96 11.55 -5.17
N GLY A 110 19.30 11.30 -3.96
CA GLY A 110 20.69 11.18 -3.56
C GLY A 110 21.05 9.76 -3.25
N PRO A 111 22.30 9.51 -2.96
CA PRO A 111 22.72 8.17 -2.60
C PRO A 111 22.06 7.62 -1.36
N GLU A 112 21.71 8.47 -0.44
CA GLU A 112 20.96 8.07 0.73
C GLU A 112 19.48 8.00 0.48
N ASP A 113 19.05 8.49 -0.66
CA ASP A 113 17.66 8.62 -0.95
C ASP A 113 17.22 7.52 -1.82
N ARG A 114 16.91 6.41 -1.27
CA ARG A 114 16.46 5.25 -2.03
C ARG A 114 14.97 5.16 -2.05
N LEU A 115 14.33 6.31 -1.90
CA LEU A 115 12.91 6.36 -1.83
C LEU A 115 12.26 5.89 -3.10
N ILE A 116 12.91 6.16 -4.24
CA ILE A 116 12.25 5.97 -5.50
C ILE A 116 13.07 5.22 -6.48
N PRO A 117 12.88 3.95 -6.59
CA PRO A 117 13.47 3.19 -7.69
C PRO A 117 12.60 3.30 -8.93
N MET A 118 11.90 4.40 -9.09
CA MET A 118 10.89 4.49 -10.13
C MET A 118 11.35 5.20 -11.35
N GLY A 119 12.64 5.36 -11.48
CA GLY A 119 13.26 5.80 -12.70
C GLY A 119 12.66 7.04 -13.33
N PHE A 120 11.68 6.84 -14.17
CA PHE A 120 11.18 7.93 -15.02
C PHE A 120 9.99 8.69 -14.44
N TYR A 121 9.41 8.21 -13.37
CA TYR A 121 8.24 8.88 -12.83
C TYR A 121 8.65 10.13 -12.05
N LYS A 122 8.05 11.25 -12.38
CA LYS A 122 8.38 12.53 -11.74
C LYS A 122 7.16 13.24 -11.17
N GLY A 123 6.03 12.58 -11.15
CA GLY A 123 4.82 13.13 -10.58
C GLY A 123 4.73 12.94 -9.08
N PRO A 124 3.61 13.27 -8.48
CA PRO A 124 3.42 13.10 -7.05
C PRO A 124 3.31 11.62 -6.67
N LEU A 125 3.65 11.32 -5.42
CA LEU A 125 3.53 9.99 -4.87
C LEU A 125 2.36 9.92 -3.90
N TRP A 126 1.87 8.73 -3.70
CA TRP A 126 0.76 8.44 -2.80
C TRP A 126 1.22 7.42 -1.78
N CYS A 127 1.14 7.79 -0.51
CA CYS A 127 1.48 6.87 0.58
C CYS A 127 0.20 6.57 1.35
N THR A 128 -0.12 5.29 1.48
CA THR A 128 -1.35 4.88 2.14
C THR A 128 -1.14 3.59 2.90
N ILE A 129 -2.07 3.28 3.79
CA ILE A 129 -2.06 2.01 4.50
C ILE A 129 -3.10 1.11 3.87
N ILE A 130 -2.69 -0.10 3.51
CA ILE A 130 -3.57 -1.08 2.88
C ILE A 130 -3.69 -2.32 3.75
N ARG A 131 -4.82 -3.00 3.61
CA ARG A 131 -5.08 -4.27 4.26
C ARG A 131 -5.55 -5.29 3.25
N GLY A 132 -5.24 -6.54 3.51
CA GLY A 132 -5.68 -7.63 2.66
C GLY A 132 -7.19 -7.77 2.62
N GLY A 133 -7.69 -8.44 1.58
CA GLY A 133 -9.10 -8.74 1.43
C GLY A 133 -9.93 -7.68 0.75
N GLY A 134 -9.51 -6.43 0.80
CA GLY A 134 -10.24 -5.35 0.16
C GLY A 134 -11.74 -5.44 0.36
N ALA A 135 -12.50 -5.16 -0.69
CA ALA A 135 -13.96 -5.22 -0.65
C ALA A 135 -14.48 -6.64 -0.49
N GLN A 136 -13.63 -7.65 -0.72
CA GLN A 136 -14.02 -9.05 -0.59
C GLN A 136 -13.81 -9.60 0.81
N SER A 137 -13.18 -8.84 1.69
CA SER A 137 -12.91 -9.29 3.04
C SER A 137 -14.23 -9.51 3.78
N PRO A 138 -14.42 -10.67 4.41
CA PRO A 138 -15.63 -10.89 5.20
C PRO A 138 -15.82 -9.86 6.30
N ALA A 139 -14.75 -9.46 6.96
CA ALA A 139 -14.83 -8.46 8.02
C ALA A 139 -15.30 -7.12 7.46
N ARG A 140 -14.80 -6.74 6.30
CA ARG A 140 -15.23 -5.49 5.69
C ARG A 140 -16.68 -5.55 5.26
N LEU A 141 -17.09 -6.67 4.66
CA LEU A 141 -18.49 -6.82 4.23
C LEU A 141 -19.43 -6.75 5.41
N LEU A 142 -19.05 -7.36 6.52
CA LEU A 142 -19.86 -7.29 7.74
C LEU A 142 -19.96 -5.86 8.24
N SER A 143 -18.87 -5.13 8.25
CA SER A 143 -18.88 -3.75 8.70
C SER A 143 -19.79 -2.89 7.83
N GLU A 144 -19.73 -3.10 6.54
CA GLU A 144 -20.58 -2.33 5.61
C GLU A 144 -22.05 -2.65 5.78
N LYS A 145 -22.37 -3.87 6.19
CA LYS A 145 -23.76 -4.24 6.43
C LYS A 145 -24.29 -3.67 7.74
N ILE A 146 -23.41 -3.56 8.71
CA ILE A 146 -23.80 -3.08 10.03
C ILE A 146 -23.97 -1.57 10.05
N VAL A 147 -23.08 -0.87 9.36
CA VAL A 147 -23.16 0.58 9.29
C VAL A 147 -24.33 0.93 8.41
N PRO A 148 -25.29 1.55 8.96
CA PRO A 148 -26.43 1.88 8.19
C PRO A 148 -26.03 2.93 7.27
N GLU A 149 -26.24 2.97 6.39
CA GLU A 149 -25.84 3.72 5.72
C GLU A 149 -26.14 4.82 5.65
N ASN A 150 -25.89 5.43 5.53
CA ASN A 150 -25.76 6.47 5.44
C ASN A 150 -25.61 6.67 4.16
N PRO A 151 -26.18 6.84 3.70
CA PRO A 151 -26.04 6.73 2.56
C PRO A 151 -25.13 7.51 1.94
N SER A 152 -24.67 7.73 1.96
CA SER A 152 -23.76 8.30 1.39
C SER A 152 -22.75 7.60 1.06
N SER A 153 -23.18 7.21 1.05
CA SER A 153 -22.17 6.65 0.97
C SER A 153 -21.93 6.00 0.11
N LYS A 154 -22.25 5.98 -0.01
CA LYS A 154 -21.82 5.29 -0.38
C LYS A 154 -21.36 5.31 -1.21
N ARG A 155 -21.67 5.33 -1.24
CA ARG A 155 -21.11 5.05 -1.46
C ARG A 155 -20.54 4.94 -2.02
N ARG A 156 -20.96 4.95 -2.14
CA ARG A 156 -20.34 4.64 -2.10
C ARG A 156 -19.93 4.32 -2.50
N ARG A 157 -20.39 4.18 -2.57
CA ARG A 157 -20.03 3.64 -2.41
C ARG A 157 -19.65 3.40 -2.84
N VAL A 158 -20.26 3.43 -3.09
CA VAL A 158 -19.85 2.98 -2.88
C VAL A 158 -19.43 2.82 -3.18
N ASP A 159 -19.93 2.79 -3.51
CA ASP A 159 -19.50 2.48 -3.30
C ASP A 159 -19.08 2.33 -3.64
N HIS A 160 -19.39 2.11 -3.92
CA HIS A 160 -18.99 1.81 -3.67
C HIS A 160 -18.64 1.80 -4.12
N PRO A 161 -18.79 2.03 -4.38
CA PRO A 161 -18.51 1.93 -4.43
C PRO A 161 -18.36 1.97 -4.62
#